data_0698c90eb4db5bd0cd4dc8b69599c59f
#
_entry.id   0698c90eb4db5bd0cd4dc8b69599c59f
#
_cell.length_a   1.000
_cell.length_b   1.000
_cell.length_c   1.000
_cell.angle_alpha   90.00
_cell.angle_beta   90.00
_cell.angle_gamma   90.00
#
_symmetry.space_group_name_H-M   'P 1'
#
loop_
_entity.id
_entity.type
_entity.pdbx_description
1 polymer ?
#
loop_
_entity_poly.entity_id
_entity_poly.type
_entity_poly.pdbx_seq_one_letter_code
_entity_poly.pdbx_strand_id
1 'polypeptide(L)'
;MTRSALSRHFDNLVRFETELWTAVDQRLRIEHDLLLSRVEPMQIIDRLGSCRVFDIAEALAITVGGTSKLVDRIEAAGHCCRKSNPTDKRSSLIELTPEGNELLRRAKATFDGELERRLGSVLTPDALDRFGATLATLREANRNLTPTTKEKA
;
A
#
# COMPACT_ATOMS: atom_id res chain seq x y z
N MET A 1 3.76 -6.48 31.00
CA MET A 1 2.50 -6.00 30.38
C MET A 1 1.49 -7.14 30.40
N THR A 2 0.30 -6.93 30.95
CA THR A 2 -0.72 -7.98 31.09
C THR A 2 -1.33 -8.33 29.73
N ARG A 3 -1.75 -9.61 29.56
CA ARG A 3 -2.44 -10.10 28.35
C ARG A 3 -3.60 -9.18 27.92
N SER A 4 -4.33 -8.61 28.89
CA SER A 4 -5.42 -7.65 28.67
C SER A 4 -4.96 -6.33 28.02
N ALA A 5 -3.74 -5.84 28.30
CA ALA A 5 -3.23 -4.61 27.70
C ALA A 5 -2.86 -4.81 26.22
N LEU A 6 -2.22 -5.94 25.89
CA LEU A 6 -1.89 -6.28 24.48
C LEU A 6 -3.14 -6.43 23.62
N SER A 7 -4.19 -7.08 24.14
CA SER A 7 -5.46 -7.21 23.42
C SER A 7 -6.10 -5.86 23.12
N ARG A 8 -6.09 -4.92 24.07
CA ARG A 8 -6.59 -3.55 23.84
C ARG A 8 -5.77 -2.80 22.77
N HIS A 9 -4.45 -2.96 22.78
CA HIS A 9 -3.61 -2.34 21.75
C HIS A 9 -3.88 -2.92 20.36
N PHE A 10 -4.07 -4.23 20.28
CA PHE A 10 -4.50 -4.90 19.04
C PHE A 10 -5.85 -4.35 18.54
N ASP A 11 -6.86 -4.28 19.40
CA ASP A 11 -8.17 -3.76 19.03
C ASP A 11 -8.09 -2.32 18.54
N ASN A 12 -7.35 -1.45 19.23
CA ASN A 12 -7.17 -0.06 18.82
C ASN A 12 -6.46 0.05 17.46
N LEU A 13 -5.41 -0.75 17.24
CA LEU A 13 -4.67 -0.73 15.98
C LEU A 13 -5.55 -1.15 14.80
N VAL A 14 -6.29 -2.27 14.96
CA VAL A 14 -7.17 -2.79 13.89
C VAL A 14 -8.32 -1.83 13.60
N ARG A 15 -8.95 -1.25 14.63
CA ARG A 15 -10.04 -0.31 14.43
C ARG A 15 -9.56 0.98 13.79
N PHE A 16 -8.45 1.52 14.26
CA PHE A 16 -7.86 2.73 13.70
C PHE A 16 -7.45 2.53 12.24
N GLU A 17 -6.81 1.42 11.90
CA GLU A 17 -6.47 1.08 10.51
C GLU A 17 -7.72 1.03 9.65
N THR A 18 -8.76 0.32 10.06
CA THR A 18 -10.02 0.19 9.32
C THR A 18 -10.72 1.55 9.12
N GLU A 19 -10.77 2.38 10.16
CA GLU A 19 -11.37 3.72 10.10
C GLU A 19 -10.59 4.65 9.16
N LEU A 20 -9.26 4.63 9.26
CA LEU A 20 -8.37 5.42 8.40
C LEU A 20 -8.50 4.99 6.94
N TRP A 21 -8.42 3.68 6.68
CA TRP A 21 -8.62 3.12 5.34
C TRP A 21 -9.94 3.55 4.73
N THR A 22 -11.03 3.34 5.47
CA THR A 22 -12.39 3.68 5.01
C THR A 22 -12.52 5.15 4.66
N ALA A 23 -11.96 6.02 5.47
CA ALA A 23 -12.04 7.46 5.26
C ALA A 23 -11.26 7.92 4.03
N VAL A 24 -10.03 7.40 3.86
CA VAL A 24 -9.19 7.71 2.69
C VAL A 24 -9.84 7.15 1.41
N ASP A 25 -10.31 5.90 1.44
CA ASP A 25 -10.98 5.27 0.29
C ASP A 25 -12.23 6.05 -0.13
N GLN A 26 -13.05 6.47 0.83
CA GLN A 26 -14.25 7.27 0.54
C GLN A 26 -13.91 8.61 -0.12
N ARG A 27 -12.89 9.30 0.33
CA ARG A 27 -12.46 10.57 -0.28
C ARG A 27 -11.93 10.38 -1.68
N LEU A 28 -11.11 9.37 -1.91
CA LEU A 28 -10.59 9.03 -3.23
C LEU A 28 -11.69 8.66 -4.22
N ARG A 29 -12.70 7.92 -3.76
CA ARG A 29 -13.88 7.57 -4.60
C ARG A 29 -14.68 8.80 -4.98
N ILE A 30 -14.95 9.69 -4.03
CA ILE A 30 -15.76 10.90 -4.27
C ILE A 30 -15.05 11.85 -5.23
N GLU A 31 -13.75 12.07 -5.07
CA GLU A 31 -13.01 13.09 -5.80
C GLU A 31 -12.42 12.58 -7.14
N HIS A 32 -12.11 11.29 -7.23
CA HIS A 32 -11.35 10.72 -8.35
C HIS A 32 -11.98 9.46 -8.96
N ASP A 33 -13.08 8.95 -8.41
CA ASP A 33 -13.65 7.62 -8.78
C ASP A 33 -12.60 6.51 -8.69
N LEU A 34 -11.73 6.59 -7.68
CA LEU A 34 -10.57 5.73 -7.51
C LEU A 34 -10.58 5.05 -6.14
N LEU A 35 -10.40 3.73 -6.13
CA LEU A 35 -10.28 2.93 -4.91
C LEU A 35 -8.89 3.07 -4.31
N LEU A 36 -8.78 3.16 -2.97
CA LEU A 36 -7.51 3.15 -2.26
C LEU A 36 -6.70 1.87 -2.57
N SER A 37 -7.37 0.72 -2.71
CA SER A 37 -6.73 -0.53 -3.13
C SER A 37 -6.07 -0.50 -4.52
N ARG A 38 -6.37 0.50 -5.34
CA ARG A 38 -5.66 0.76 -6.61
C ARG A 38 -4.57 1.82 -6.46
N VAL A 39 -4.79 2.79 -5.59
CA VAL A 39 -3.81 3.87 -5.34
C VAL A 39 -2.52 3.30 -4.75
N GLU A 40 -2.60 2.41 -3.77
CA GLU A 40 -1.41 1.85 -3.12
C GLU A 40 -0.47 1.12 -4.09
N PRO A 41 -0.92 0.15 -4.92
CA PRO A 41 -0.03 -0.44 -5.93
C PRO A 41 0.48 0.58 -6.94
N MET A 42 -0.32 1.57 -7.34
CA MET A 42 0.14 2.62 -8.25
C MET A 42 1.24 3.49 -7.61
N GLN A 43 1.16 3.82 -6.33
CA GLN A 43 2.22 4.52 -5.59
C GLN A 43 3.52 3.70 -5.52
N ILE A 44 3.42 2.38 -5.40
CA ILE A 44 4.57 1.49 -5.40
C ILE A 44 5.23 1.46 -6.77
N ILE A 45 4.44 1.33 -7.85
CA ILE A 45 4.93 1.34 -9.24
C ILE A 45 5.62 2.68 -9.53
N ASP A 46 5.01 3.81 -9.15
CA ASP A 46 5.58 5.15 -9.33
C ASP A 46 6.95 5.28 -8.62
N ARG A 47 7.02 4.85 -7.36
CA ARG A 47 8.27 4.90 -6.57
C ARG A 47 9.39 4.04 -7.13
N LEU A 48 9.07 2.87 -7.69
CA LEU A 48 10.04 1.94 -8.26
C LEU A 48 10.35 2.23 -9.74
N GLY A 49 9.49 3.00 -10.41
CA GLY A 49 9.58 3.35 -11.84
C GLY A 49 9.20 2.19 -12.76
N SER A 50 9.76 1.00 -12.55
CA SER A 50 9.48 -0.23 -13.28
C SER A 50 9.71 -1.40 -12.34
N CYS A 51 8.72 -2.28 -12.18
CA CYS A 51 8.77 -3.33 -11.18
C CYS A 51 7.99 -4.58 -11.60
N ARG A 52 8.25 -5.69 -10.93
CA ARG A 52 7.52 -6.95 -11.12
C ARG A 52 6.33 -7.02 -10.17
N VAL A 53 5.37 -7.89 -10.48
CA VAL A 53 4.24 -8.19 -9.56
C VAL A 53 4.75 -8.60 -8.17
N PHE A 54 5.85 -9.36 -8.12
CA PHE A 54 6.47 -9.78 -6.85
C PHE A 54 6.90 -8.59 -5.98
N ASP A 55 7.52 -7.57 -6.58
CA ASP A 55 8.00 -6.39 -5.86
C ASP A 55 6.84 -5.59 -5.24
N ILE A 56 5.70 -5.52 -5.95
CA ILE A 56 4.47 -4.90 -5.45
C ILE A 56 3.86 -5.74 -4.32
N ALA A 57 3.79 -7.07 -4.49
CA ALA A 57 3.25 -7.99 -3.50
C ALA A 57 4.03 -7.92 -2.17
N GLU A 58 5.35 -7.88 -2.24
CA GLU A 58 6.23 -7.74 -1.09
C GLU A 58 5.99 -6.41 -0.37
N ALA A 59 5.89 -5.30 -1.11
CA ALA A 59 5.66 -3.98 -0.54
C ALA A 59 4.29 -3.86 0.14
N LEU A 60 3.24 -4.48 -0.43
CA LEU A 60 1.88 -4.51 0.13
C LEU A 60 1.70 -5.57 1.22
N ALA A 61 2.66 -6.49 1.40
CA ALA A 61 2.55 -7.63 2.29
C ALA A 61 1.31 -8.53 2.00
N ILE A 62 1.01 -8.72 0.72
CA ILE A 62 -0.08 -9.60 0.24
C ILE A 62 0.46 -10.66 -0.73
N THR A 63 -0.40 -11.62 -1.13
CA THR A 63 -0.01 -12.70 -2.04
C THR A 63 0.26 -12.20 -3.46
N VAL A 64 1.18 -12.86 -4.18
CA VAL A 64 1.48 -12.58 -5.59
C VAL A 64 0.22 -12.73 -6.46
N GLY A 65 -0.61 -13.76 -6.21
CA GLY A 65 -1.86 -13.97 -6.95
C GLY A 65 -2.87 -12.85 -6.74
N GLY A 66 -3.02 -12.36 -5.50
CA GLY A 66 -3.87 -11.20 -5.18
C GLY A 66 -3.37 -9.93 -5.85
N THR A 67 -2.05 -9.72 -5.81
CA THR A 67 -1.40 -8.57 -6.46
C THR A 67 -1.57 -8.61 -7.98
N SER A 68 -1.42 -9.78 -8.61
CA SER A 68 -1.62 -9.91 -10.06
C SER A 68 -3.02 -9.46 -10.48
N LYS A 69 -4.06 -9.86 -9.73
CA LYS A 69 -5.44 -9.42 -9.97
C LYS A 69 -5.65 -7.92 -9.78
N LEU A 70 -4.94 -7.29 -8.83
CA LEU A 70 -4.97 -5.83 -8.66
C LEU A 70 -4.33 -5.14 -9.87
N VAL A 71 -3.16 -5.60 -10.30
CA VAL A 71 -2.46 -5.08 -11.48
C VAL A 71 -3.32 -5.24 -12.73
N ASP A 72 -3.98 -6.40 -12.94
CA ASP A 72 -4.89 -6.63 -14.06
C ASP A 72 -6.01 -5.58 -14.13
N ARG A 73 -6.58 -5.22 -12.97
CA ARG A 73 -7.63 -4.18 -12.88
C ARG A 73 -7.11 -2.78 -13.17
N ILE A 74 -5.89 -2.46 -12.74
CA ILE A 74 -5.24 -1.16 -13.01
C ILE A 74 -4.89 -1.06 -14.50
N GLU A 75 -4.39 -2.14 -15.10
CA GLU A 75 -4.08 -2.22 -16.52
C GLU A 75 -5.35 -2.14 -17.38
N ALA A 76 -6.41 -2.87 -17.03
CA ALA A 76 -7.70 -2.79 -17.72
C ALA A 76 -8.31 -1.38 -17.70
N ALA A 77 -8.02 -0.59 -16.65
CA ALA A 77 -8.41 0.81 -16.56
C ALA A 77 -7.47 1.76 -17.34
N GLY A 78 -6.40 1.25 -17.95
CA GLY A 78 -5.44 2.05 -18.72
C GLY A 78 -4.41 2.80 -17.88
N HIS A 79 -4.27 2.50 -16.60
CA HIS A 79 -3.42 3.25 -15.68
C HIS A 79 -2.02 2.64 -15.49
N CYS A 80 -1.81 1.39 -15.86
CA CYS A 80 -0.51 0.77 -15.97
C CYS A 80 -0.43 -0.11 -17.21
N CYS A 81 0.78 -0.55 -17.58
CA CYS A 81 1.02 -1.48 -18.65
C CYS A 81 2.10 -2.48 -18.26
N ARG A 82 2.04 -3.66 -18.87
CA ARG A 82 3.09 -4.68 -18.76
C ARG A 82 4.03 -4.58 -19.96
N LYS A 83 5.33 -4.60 -19.68
CA LYS A 83 6.40 -4.66 -20.67
C LYS A 83 7.19 -5.94 -20.50
N SER A 84 7.83 -6.40 -21.57
CA SER A 84 8.76 -7.52 -21.52
C SER A 84 9.92 -7.20 -20.59
N ASN A 85 10.25 -8.12 -19.69
CA ASN A 85 11.45 -8.02 -18.89
C ASN A 85 12.68 -8.47 -19.68
N PRO A 86 13.64 -7.60 -20.00
CA PRO A 86 14.80 -7.97 -20.82
C PRO A 86 15.74 -8.96 -20.12
N THR A 87 15.70 -9.03 -18.78
CA THR A 87 16.57 -9.91 -17.99
C THR A 87 15.92 -11.24 -17.62
N ASP A 88 14.58 -11.32 -17.71
CA ASP A 88 13.81 -12.52 -17.40
C ASP A 88 12.51 -12.59 -18.22
N LYS A 89 12.52 -13.35 -19.30
CA LYS A 89 11.37 -13.51 -20.20
C LYS A 89 10.14 -14.17 -19.56
N ARG A 90 10.27 -14.72 -18.35
CA ARG A 90 9.17 -15.36 -17.60
C ARG A 90 8.38 -14.34 -16.77
N SER A 91 8.91 -13.14 -16.58
CA SER A 91 8.28 -12.06 -15.82
C SER A 91 8.03 -10.84 -16.70
N SER A 92 7.05 -10.04 -16.32
CA SER A 92 6.78 -8.73 -16.92
C SER A 92 7.19 -7.63 -15.98
N LEU A 93 7.62 -6.51 -16.55
CA LEU A 93 7.78 -5.25 -15.83
C LEU A 93 6.49 -4.43 -15.94
N ILE A 94 6.09 -3.83 -14.85
CA ILE A 94 4.89 -3.01 -14.72
C ILE A 94 5.33 -1.56 -14.57
N GLU A 95 4.74 -0.69 -15.37
CA GLU A 95 4.97 0.74 -15.33
C GLU A 95 3.62 1.48 -15.38
N LEU A 96 3.56 2.67 -14.78
CA LEU A 96 2.39 3.54 -14.95
C LEU A 96 2.35 4.09 -16.38
N THR A 97 1.14 4.21 -16.91
CA THR A 97 0.91 4.98 -18.13
C THR A 97 0.92 6.48 -17.83
N PRO A 98 1.03 7.36 -18.86
CA PRO A 98 0.86 8.81 -18.67
C PRO A 98 -0.45 9.16 -17.96
N GLU A 99 -1.55 8.49 -18.32
CA GLU A 99 -2.86 8.66 -17.69
C GLU A 99 -2.84 8.20 -16.23
N GLY A 100 -2.17 7.07 -15.93
CA GLY A 100 -2.00 6.56 -14.58
C GLY A 100 -1.18 7.50 -13.70
N ASN A 101 -0.10 8.05 -14.24
CA ASN A 101 0.73 9.06 -13.55
C ASN A 101 -0.07 10.31 -13.20
N GLU A 102 -0.85 10.85 -14.16
CA GLU A 102 -1.65 12.04 -13.95
C GLU A 102 -2.79 11.80 -12.93
N LEU A 103 -3.46 10.65 -13.01
CA LEU A 103 -4.47 10.27 -12.03
C LEU A 103 -3.86 10.13 -10.63
N LEU A 104 -2.72 9.46 -10.51
CA LEU A 104 -2.03 9.27 -9.23
C LEU A 104 -1.60 10.61 -8.64
N ARG A 105 -1.07 11.53 -9.45
CA ARG A 105 -0.67 12.87 -9.02
C ARG A 105 -1.84 13.65 -8.40
N ARG A 106 -3.03 13.60 -9.00
CA ARG A 106 -4.24 14.23 -8.47
C ARG A 106 -4.73 13.54 -7.20
N ALA A 107 -4.79 12.21 -7.21
CA ALA A 107 -5.21 11.40 -6.08
C ALA A 107 -4.30 11.55 -4.87
N LYS A 108 -3.00 11.76 -5.10
CA LYS A 108 -2.01 11.97 -4.03
C LYS A 108 -2.33 13.20 -3.18
N ALA A 109 -2.75 14.30 -3.76
CA ALA A 109 -3.11 15.50 -3.00
C ALA A 109 -4.30 15.24 -2.05
N THR A 110 -5.32 14.51 -2.51
CA THR A 110 -6.48 14.09 -1.69
C THR A 110 -6.04 13.12 -0.60
N PHE A 111 -5.21 12.14 -0.94
CA PHE A 111 -4.66 11.16 -0.01
C PHE A 111 -3.86 11.84 1.11
N ASP A 112 -2.88 12.66 0.75
CA ASP A 112 -2.02 13.38 1.71
C ASP A 112 -2.85 14.33 2.59
N GLY A 113 -3.85 15.02 2.02
CA GLY A 113 -4.75 15.89 2.76
C GLY A 113 -5.62 15.16 3.79
N GLU A 114 -6.07 13.95 3.48
CA GLU A 114 -6.84 13.14 4.45
C GLU A 114 -5.93 12.59 5.56
N LEU A 115 -4.70 12.20 5.25
CA LEU A 115 -3.70 11.79 6.25
C LEU A 115 -3.33 12.96 7.16
N GLU A 116 -3.10 14.15 6.61
CA GLU A 116 -2.82 15.35 7.40
C GLU A 116 -3.96 15.63 8.39
N ARG A 117 -5.21 15.55 7.94
CA ARG A 117 -6.37 15.77 8.80
C ARG A 117 -6.48 14.76 9.93
N ARG A 118 -6.15 13.48 9.70
CA ARG A 118 -6.39 12.39 10.64
C ARG A 118 -5.20 12.02 11.49
N LEU A 119 -4.00 12.35 11.06
CA LEU A 119 -2.74 12.07 11.74
C LEU A 119 -1.99 13.35 12.07
N GLY A 120 -1.66 14.14 11.05
CA GLY A 120 -0.82 15.32 11.19
C GLY A 120 -1.42 16.39 12.11
N SER A 121 -2.73 16.64 12.00
CA SER A 121 -3.42 17.61 12.88
C SER A 121 -3.73 17.09 14.29
N VAL A 122 -3.60 15.78 14.53
CA VAL A 122 -3.91 15.15 15.83
C VAL A 122 -2.66 14.93 16.66
N LEU A 123 -1.55 14.57 16.03
CA LEU A 123 -0.28 14.28 16.67
C LEU A 123 0.70 15.44 16.46
N THR A 124 1.52 15.73 17.48
CA THR A 124 2.68 16.61 17.29
C THR A 124 3.69 15.93 16.34
N PRO A 125 4.55 16.66 15.61
CA PRO A 125 5.56 16.09 14.75
C PRO A 125 6.39 15.00 15.43
N ASP A 126 6.88 15.26 16.64
CA ASP A 126 7.64 14.28 17.42
C ASP A 126 6.82 13.01 17.79
N ALA A 127 5.53 13.15 18.05
CA ALA A 127 4.67 12.01 18.33
C ALA A 127 4.41 11.19 17.07
N LEU A 128 4.25 11.85 15.93
CA LEU A 128 4.07 11.21 14.64
C LEU A 128 5.32 10.44 14.23
N ASP A 129 6.51 11.04 14.40
CA ASP A 129 7.79 10.38 14.12
C ASP A 129 7.99 9.13 14.99
N ARG A 130 7.72 9.25 16.30
CA ARG A 130 7.78 8.09 17.20
C ARG A 130 6.77 7.00 16.85
N PHE A 131 5.57 7.38 16.46
CA PHE A 131 4.55 6.44 16.00
C PHE A 131 5.00 5.70 14.73
N GLY A 132 5.51 6.41 13.74
CA GLY A 132 6.06 5.84 12.51
C GLY A 132 7.22 4.89 12.77
N ALA A 133 8.19 5.29 13.62
CA ALA A 133 9.32 4.46 14.01
C ALA A 133 8.87 3.17 14.74
N THR A 134 7.87 3.28 15.62
CA THR A 134 7.32 2.12 16.33
C THR A 134 6.66 1.14 15.37
N LEU A 135 5.86 1.62 14.43
CA LEU A 135 5.24 0.78 13.39
C LEU A 135 6.29 0.10 12.51
N ALA A 136 7.34 0.81 12.11
CA ALA A 136 8.44 0.26 11.31
C ALA A 136 9.14 -0.88 12.05
N THR A 137 9.47 -0.69 13.33
CA THR A 137 10.08 -1.72 14.19
C THR A 137 9.19 -2.96 14.32
N LEU A 138 7.88 -2.76 14.55
CA LEU A 138 6.94 -3.88 14.65
C LEU A 138 6.81 -4.65 13.34
N ARG A 139 6.76 -3.96 12.21
CA ARG A 139 6.69 -4.59 10.88
C ARG A 139 7.93 -5.41 10.58
N GLU A 140 9.11 -4.89 10.91
CA GLU A 140 10.37 -5.62 10.73
C GLU A 140 10.43 -6.87 11.61
N ALA A 141 10.12 -6.75 12.89
CA ALA A 141 10.07 -7.87 13.81
C ALA A 141 9.09 -8.96 13.35
N ASN A 142 7.91 -8.59 12.88
CA ASN A 142 6.90 -9.55 12.41
C ASN A 142 7.32 -10.26 11.12
N ARG A 143 8.05 -9.62 10.20
CA ARG A 143 8.61 -10.32 9.02
C ARG A 143 9.54 -11.45 9.42
N ASN A 144 10.32 -11.26 10.47
CA ASN A 144 11.27 -12.26 10.97
C ASN A 144 10.57 -13.40 11.76
N LEU A 145 9.37 -13.15 12.30
CA LEU A 145 8.58 -14.13 13.04
C LEU A 145 7.70 -15.00 12.12
N THR A 146 7.34 -14.49 10.94
CA THR A 146 6.54 -15.25 9.98
C THR A 146 7.48 -16.21 9.23
N PRO A 147 7.30 -17.55 9.34
CA PRO A 147 8.11 -18.49 8.57
C PRO A 147 7.89 -18.19 7.10
N THR A 148 8.98 -18.01 6.35
CA THR A 148 8.91 -17.97 4.89
C THR A 148 8.33 -19.32 4.47
N THR A 149 7.06 -19.33 4.04
CA THR A 149 6.46 -20.52 3.45
C THR A 149 7.24 -20.79 2.17
N LYS A 150 8.28 -21.65 2.29
CA LYS A 150 8.94 -22.20 1.10
C LYS A 150 7.84 -22.90 0.32
N GLU A 151 7.57 -22.43 -0.88
CA GLU A 151 6.77 -23.13 -1.87
C GLU A 151 7.23 -24.58 -1.89
N LYS A 152 6.32 -25.48 -1.50
CA LYS A 152 6.47 -26.87 -1.89
C LYS A 152 6.17 -26.93 -3.38
N ALA A 153 7.20 -27.34 -4.10
CA ALA A 153 7.16 -27.68 -5.50
C ALA A 153 6.03 -28.68 -5.84
#